data_c07ade550db95cea669409052e45e94f
#
_entry.id   c07ade550db95cea669409052e45e94f
#
_cell.length_a   1.000
_cell.length_b   1.000
_cell.length_c   1.000
_cell.angle_alpha   90.00
_cell.angle_beta   90.00
_cell.angle_gamma   90.00
#
_symmetry.space_group_name_H-M   'P 1'
#
loop_
_entity.id
_entity.type
_entity.pdbx_description
1 polymer ?
#
loop_
_entity_poly.entity_id
_entity_poly.type
_entity_poly.pdbx_seq_one_letter_code
_entity_poly.pdbx_strand_id
1 'polypeptide(L)'
;MMVQNKFRKIEISVLCIFFCFVFVFIGIVTCQNVFASAEMFSSAKGAVVIETSTKRKLFALNENKRMPMASTTKIMTAITAIENCQDLDEKFEISPKAVGVPGTSLYLRKGDVYSTRDLLYGLMLISGNDCSVAIAEHVAGSTSEFVTKMNELAKKIGAKNSHFANTHGLDADGHYTTAYDLAVIASYALENDTFREIVGTKNIKIVNGNDECRYLKNKNKLLSTLEGCIGVKTGYTDDAGRCLVSAVEKDGMRLVCVVLNCRPMFEESAELLRTCANEFKLYDLTQLYDYERTVEVVDGRKGETRIGTKEKFVYPLTKNELENLKIVYDYPKCVQAPLSKDSEIGKIEIFLGNNLLFSEKIYTIEDVKTKSILQRMQDFFKNW
;
A
#
# COMPACT_ATOMS: atom_id res chain seq x y z
N MET A 1 -58.81 -3.63 -36.62
CA MET A 1 -58.55 -2.77 -35.45
C MET A 1 -58.31 -3.55 -34.15
N MET A 2 -58.89 -4.71 -33.88
CA MET A 2 -58.61 -5.50 -32.65
C MET A 2 -57.26 -6.22 -32.61
N VAL A 3 -56.70 -6.63 -33.74
CA VAL A 3 -55.44 -7.38 -33.80
C VAL A 3 -54.22 -6.49 -33.54
N GLN A 4 -54.22 -5.25 -34.04
CA GLN A 4 -53.12 -4.29 -33.81
C GLN A 4 -52.98 -3.87 -32.34
N ASN A 5 -54.09 -3.80 -31.58
CA ASN A 5 -54.06 -3.47 -30.16
C ASN A 5 -53.49 -4.61 -29.27
N LYS A 6 -53.55 -5.86 -29.72
CA LYS A 6 -53.03 -7.02 -29.01
C LYS A 6 -51.51 -7.13 -29.13
N PHE A 7 -50.97 -6.84 -30.32
CA PHE A 7 -49.51 -6.79 -30.56
C PHE A 7 -48.86 -5.64 -29.78
N ARG A 8 -49.48 -4.45 -29.77
CA ARG A 8 -48.93 -3.28 -29.03
C ARG A 8 -48.93 -3.49 -27.51
N LYS A 9 -49.86 -4.25 -26.93
CA LYS A 9 -49.86 -4.63 -25.52
C LYS A 9 -48.77 -5.64 -25.18
N ILE A 10 -48.47 -6.56 -26.08
CA ILE A 10 -47.39 -7.56 -25.92
C ILE A 10 -46.01 -6.88 -25.98
N GLU A 11 -45.79 -5.95 -26.90
CA GLU A 11 -44.52 -5.18 -26.99
C GLU A 11 -44.27 -4.32 -25.76
N ILE A 12 -45.30 -3.65 -25.22
CA ILE A 12 -45.18 -2.85 -24.00
C ILE A 12 -44.89 -3.75 -22.79
N SER A 13 -45.51 -4.91 -22.69
CA SER A 13 -45.25 -5.87 -21.60
C SER A 13 -43.84 -6.44 -21.64
N VAL A 14 -43.32 -6.77 -22.83
CA VAL A 14 -41.94 -7.27 -23.02
C VAL A 14 -40.93 -6.14 -22.71
N LEU A 15 -41.22 -4.90 -23.11
CA LEU A 15 -40.35 -3.75 -22.82
C LEU A 15 -40.29 -3.44 -21.31
N CYS A 16 -41.46 -3.53 -20.60
CA CYS A 16 -41.51 -3.35 -19.15
C CYS A 16 -40.72 -4.46 -18.40
N ILE A 17 -40.83 -5.71 -18.84
CA ILE A 17 -40.09 -6.83 -18.26
C ILE A 17 -38.59 -6.65 -18.49
N PHE A 18 -38.19 -6.21 -19.70
CA PHE A 18 -36.79 -5.92 -20.00
C PHE A 18 -36.23 -4.77 -19.16
N PHE A 19 -36.97 -3.69 -18.98
CA PHE A 19 -36.62 -2.59 -18.10
C PHE A 19 -36.54 -3.01 -16.62
N CYS A 20 -37.43 -3.83 -16.12
CA CYS A 20 -37.36 -4.38 -14.76
C CYS A 20 -36.11 -5.27 -14.58
N PHE A 21 -35.75 -6.10 -15.58
CA PHE A 21 -34.53 -6.90 -15.53
C PHE A 21 -33.27 -6.04 -15.56
N VAL A 22 -33.23 -4.96 -16.35
CA VAL A 22 -32.11 -4.03 -16.39
C VAL A 22 -31.97 -3.27 -15.06
N PHE A 23 -33.07 -2.83 -14.43
CA PHE A 23 -33.02 -2.19 -13.11
C PHE A 23 -32.63 -3.15 -11.98
N VAL A 24 -33.03 -4.43 -12.03
CA VAL A 24 -32.59 -5.46 -11.09
C VAL A 24 -31.11 -5.77 -11.30
N PHE A 25 -30.63 -5.81 -12.55
CA PHE A 25 -29.20 -6.03 -12.83
C PHE A 25 -28.32 -4.83 -12.44
N ILE A 26 -28.79 -3.59 -12.62
CA ILE A 26 -28.08 -2.37 -12.17
C ILE A 26 -28.10 -2.27 -10.63
N GLY A 27 -29.19 -2.71 -9.97
CA GLY A 27 -29.26 -2.76 -8.50
C GLY A 27 -28.34 -3.81 -7.86
N ILE A 28 -27.96 -4.86 -8.59
CA ILE A 28 -27.07 -5.93 -8.08
C ILE A 28 -25.59 -5.54 -8.23
N VAL A 29 -25.24 -4.62 -9.16
CA VAL A 29 -23.83 -4.21 -9.40
C VAL A 29 -23.35 -3.14 -8.40
N THR A 30 -24.23 -2.53 -7.61
CA THR A 30 -23.85 -1.52 -6.61
C THR A 30 -23.86 -2.02 -5.16
N CYS A 31 -24.02 -3.32 -4.94
CA CYS A 31 -23.77 -3.87 -3.60
C CYS A 31 -22.24 -3.94 -3.40
N GLN A 32 -21.63 -2.78 -3.13
CA GLN A 32 -20.32 -2.75 -2.51
C GLN A 32 -20.47 -3.48 -1.18
N ASN A 33 -19.77 -4.60 -1.05
CA ASN A 33 -19.68 -5.32 0.21
C ASN A 33 -19.14 -4.36 1.27
N VAL A 34 -20.03 -3.74 2.03
CA VAL A 34 -19.73 -3.15 3.32
C VAL A 34 -19.39 -4.33 4.22
N PHE A 35 -18.12 -4.69 4.29
CA PHE A 35 -17.66 -5.59 5.31
C PHE A 35 -18.00 -4.93 6.64
N ALA A 36 -18.82 -5.60 7.45
CA ALA A 36 -19.12 -5.21 8.81
C ALA A 36 -17.86 -5.40 9.67
N SER A 37 -16.90 -4.47 9.53
CA SER A 37 -15.99 -4.16 10.62
C SER A 37 -16.80 -3.49 11.73
N ALA A 38 -16.45 -3.66 13.00
CA ALA A 38 -16.97 -2.82 14.06
C ALA A 38 -17.04 -1.39 13.55
N GLU A 39 -18.17 -0.67 13.77
CA GLU A 39 -18.38 0.67 13.21
C GLU A 39 -17.25 1.59 13.64
N MET A 40 -16.16 1.56 12.89
CA MET A 40 -15.05 2.49 13.08
C MET A 40 -15.50 3.85 12.56
N PHE A 41 -15.49 4.81 13.44
CA PHE A 41 -15.87 6.18 13.14
C PHE A 41 -14.64 7.08 13.15
N SER A 42 -14.58 8.09 12.29
CA SER A 42 -13.56 9.12 12.31
C SER A 42 -14.16 10.49 12.03
N SER A 43 -13.72 11.52 12.78
CA SER A 43 -14.05 12.93 12.54
C SER A 43 -13.18 13.57 11.45
N ALA A 44 -12.23 12.84 10.88
CA ALA A 44 -11.38 13.32 9.79
C ALA A 44 -12.21 13.65 8.54
N LYS A 45 -11.73 14.58 7.73
CA LYS A 45 -12.34 14.86 6.41
C LYS A 45 -11.92 13.82 5.37
N GLY A 46 -10.78 13.16 5.57
CA GLY A 46 -10.32 12.00 4.81
C GLY A 46 -9.42 11.15 5.70
N ALA A 47 -9.62 9.83 5.68
CA ALA A 47 -8.80 8.90 6.47
C ALA A 47 -8.68 7.54 5.79
N VAL A 48 -7.60 6.83 6.11
CA VAL A 48 -7.38 5.45 5.68
C VAL A 48 -6.45 4.73 6.65
N VAL A 49 -6.68 3.44 6.85
CA VAL A 49 -5.68 2.53 7.40
C VAL A 49 -5.39 1.47 6.35
N ILE A 50 -4.13 1.28 6.02
CA ILE A 50 -3.70 0.21 5.10
C ILE A 50 -2.67 -0.70 5.77
N GLU A 51 -2.65 -1.98 5.35
CA GLU A 51 -1.52 -2.87 5.58
C GLU A 51 -0.47 -2.60 4.50
N THR A 52 0.82 -2.46 4.92
CA THR A 52 1.85 -1.87 4.06
C THR A 52 2.31 -2.76 2.91
N SER A 53 2.33 -4.08 3.06
CA SER A 53 2.82 -5.01 2.03
C SER A 53 1.80 -5.23 0.92
N THR A 54 0.55 -5.47 1.29
CA THR A 54 -0.56 -5.75 0.35
C THR A 54 -1.27 -4.49 -0.14
N LYS A 55 -1.06 -3.35 0.52
CA LYS A 55 -1.82 -2.10 0.34
C LYS A 55 -3.33 -2.28 0.58
N ARG A 56 -3.72 -3.37 1.27
CA ARG A 56 -5.11 -3.60 1.64
C ARG A 56 -5.61 -2.46 2.53
N LYS A 57 -6.75 -1.87 2.16
CA LYS A 57 -7.48 -0.91 3.01
C LYS A 57 -8.23 -1.67 4.10
N LEU A 58 -7.92 -1.37 5.36
CA LEU A 58 -8.58 -1.94 6.53
C LEU A 58 -9.64 -1.00 7.08
N PHE A 59 -9.48 0.29 6.85
CA PHE A 59 -10.43 1.36 7.09
C PHE A 59 -10.33 2.40 5.99
N ALA A 60 -11.44 3.01 5.58
CA ALA A 60 -11.45 4.07 4.57
C ALA A 60 -12.61 5.06 4.80
N LEU A 61 -12.30 6.36 4.74
CA LEU A 61 -13.25 7.46 4.78
C LEU A 61 -12.78 8.55 3.83
N ASN A 62 -13.50 8.79 2.72
CA ASN A 62 -13.12 9.79 1.71
C ASN A 62 -11.64 9.68 1.27
N GLU A 63 -11.09 8.47 1.27
CA GLU A 63 -9.67 8.17 1.14
C GLU A 63 -9.08 8.62 -0.20
N ASN A 64 -9.90 8.79 -1.22
CA ASN A 64 -9.51 9.24 -2.55
C ASN A 64 -9.78 10.73 -2.82
N LYS A 65 -10.31 11.46 -1.82
CA LYS A 65 -10.55 12.90 -1.95
C LYS A 65 -9.23 13.66 -1.94
N ARG A 66 -8.99 14.50 -2.95
CA ARG A 66 -7.83 15.41 -2.99
C ARG A 66 -7.96 16.48 -1.92
N MET A 67 -6.92 16.64 -1.12
CA MET A 67 -6.89 17.54 0.02
C MET A 67 -5.48 18.13 0.19
N PRO A 68 -5.34 19.35 0.76
CA PRO A 68 -4.06 19.84 1.23
C PRO A 68 -3.56 18.95 2.36
N MET A 69 -2.24 18.79 2.46
CA MET A 69 -1.61 17.79 3.33
C MET A 69 -0.66 18.39 4.36
N ALA A 70 -0.43 19.71 4.31
CA ALA A 70 0.52 20.40 5.19
C ALA A 70 1.90 19.71 5.20
N SER A 71 2.58 19.75 6.34
CA SER A 71 3.92 19.16 6.51
C SER A 71 4.01 17.64 6.43
N THR A 72 2.91 16.90 6.16
CA THR A 72 3.02 15.48 5.81
C THR A 72 3.67 15.30 4.42
N THR A 73 3.72 16.34 3.60
CA THR A 73 4.56 16.48 2.39
C THR A 73 5.99 16.02 2.61
N LYS A 74 6.55 16.29 3.81
CA LYS A 74 7.94 16.02 4.15
C LYS A 74 8.28 14.51 4.18
N ILE A 75 7.29 13.63 4.18
CA ILE A 75 7.50 12.19 3.98
C ILE A 75 8.07 11.97 2.58
N MET A 76 7.45 12.54 1.54
CA MET A 76 7.94 12.45 0.17
C MET A 76 9.29 13.15 0.03
N THR A 77 9.46 14.31 0.65
CA THR A 77 10.74 15.04 0.64
C THR A 77 11.86 14.18 1.22
N ALA A 78 11.63 13.56 2.37
CA ALA A 78 12.65 12.75 3.04
C ALA A 78 13.05 11.52 2.22
N ILE A 79 12.09 10.75 1.71
CA ILE A 79 12.41 9.55 0.93
C ILE A 79 13.06 9.90 -0.42
N THR A 80 12.60 10.98 -1.08
CA THR A 80 13.25 11.47 -2.30
C THR A 80 14.70 11.87 -2.04
N ALA A 81 14.98 12.53 -0.90
CA ALA A 81 16.34 12.90 -0.51
C ALA A 81 17.21 11.66 -0.27
N ILE A 82 16.71 10.70 0.50
CA ILE A 82 17.46 9.47 0.84
C ILE A 82 17.81 8.69 -0.44
N GLU A 83 16.92 8.60 -1.41
CA GLU A 83 17.16 7.86 -2.65
C GLU A 83 18.07 8.58 -3.66
N ASN A 84 18.20 9.90 -3.56
CA ASN A 84 18.97 10.68 -4.54
C ASN A 84 20.25 11.30 -3.98
N CYS A 85 20.50 11.22 -2.67
CA CYS A 85 21.74 11.67 -2.04
C CYS A 85 22.77 10.55 -2.07
N GLN A 86 23.98 10.82 -2.55
CA GLN A 86 25.04 9.83 -2.64
C GLN A 86 25.61 9.46 -1.26
N ASP A 87 25.79 10.47 -0.41
CA ASP A 87 26.27 10.32 0.97
C ASP A 87 25.45 11.21 1.90
N LEU A 88 24.66 10.58 2.76
CA LEU A 88 23.81 11.29 3.73
C LEU A 88 24.62 11.97 4.83
N ASP A 89 25.85 11.57 5.05
CA ASP A 89 26.72 12.03 6.14
C ASP A 89 27.74 13.07 5.66
N GLU A 90 27.87 13.31 4.35
CA GLU A 90 28.63 14.40 3.79
C GLU A 90 28.09 15.74 4.27
N LYS A 91 29.00 16.57 4.82
CA LYS A 91 28.66 17.90 5.33
C LYS A 91 28.78 18.95 4.24
N PHE A 92 27.79 19.83 4.16
CA PHE A 92 27.75 20.92 3.20
C PHE A 92 27.29 22.25 3.84
N GLU A 93 27.64 23.35 3.22
CA GLU A 93 27.29 24.71 3.68
C GLU A 93 25.83 25.04 3.26
N ILE A 94 25.08 25.60 4.21
CA ILE A 94 23.67 26.00 4.02
C ILE A 94 23.59 27.21 3.08
N SER A 95 22.86 27.04 1.98
CA SER A 95 22.54 28.08 1.00
C SER A 95 21.71 29.21 1.61
N PRO A 96 21.93 30.46 1.21
CA PRO A 96 21.09 31.60 1.62
C PRO A 96 19.59 31.40 1.32
N LYS A 97 19.22 30.58 0.32
CA LYS A 97 17.82 30.31 -0.03
C LYS A 97 17.07 29.48 0.99
N ALA A 98 17.78 28.70 1.81
CA ALA A 98 17.19 27.95 2.90
C ALA A 98 16.96 28.78 4.16
N VAL A 99 17.51 30.02 4.23
CA VAL A 99 17.40 30.88 5.39
C VAL A 99 16.10 31.68 5.35
N GLY A 100 15.37 31.73 6.49
CA GLY A 100 14.16 32.54 6.61
C GLY A 100 12.92 31.96 5.93
N VAL A 101 12.93 30.68 5.58
CA VAL A 101 11.76 30.00 5.03
C VAL A 101 10.59 30.07 6.03
N PRO A 102 9.39 30.53 5.61
CA PRO A 102 8.25 30.69 6.52
C PRO A 102 7.82 29.39 7.21
N GLY A 103 7.20 29.53 8.39
CA GLY A 103 6.63 28.42 9.17
C GLY A 103 7.61 27.80 10.16
N THR A 104 7.51 26.50 10.41
CA THR A 104 8.41 25.82 11.36
C THR A 104 9.83 25.73 10.80
N SER A 105 10.81 26.03 11.62
CA SER A 105 12.20 26.17 11.22
C SER A 105 13.16 25.51 12.22
N LEU A 106 14.27 25.00 11.74
CA LEU A 106 15.47 24.68 12.52
C LEU A 106 16.29 25.95 12.80
N TYR A 107 15.95 27.08 12.19
CA TYR A 107 16.66 28.37 12.23
C TYR A 107 18.06 28.27 11.67
N LEU A 108 18.17 27.66 10.47
CA LEU A 108 19.42 27.58 9.72
C LEU A 108 19.91 28.98 9.36
N ARG A 109 21.23 29.18 9.42
CA ARG A 109 21.90 30.44 9.06
C ARG A 109 22.77 30.18 7.81
N LYS A 110 23.00 31.26 7.05
CA LYS A 110 23.97 31.21 5.96
C LYS A 110 25.35 30.84 6.53
N GLY A 111 25.98 29.84 5.90
CA GLY A 111 27.28 29.35 6.31
C GLY A 111 27.26 28.32 7.44
N ASP A 112 26.10 27.97 7.99
CA ASP A 112 25.98 26.77 8.82
C ASP A 112 26.37 25.55 7.99
N VAL A 113 26.97 24.55 8.62
CA VAL A 113 27.40 23.32 7.96
C VAL A 113 26.69 22.14 8.61
N TYR A 114 25.90 21.40 7.82
CA TYR A 114 25.16 20.21 8.25
C TYR A 114 25.32 19.07 7.24
N SER A 115 25.05 17.86 7.68
CA SER A 115 24.85 16.74 6.77
C SER A 115 23.39 16.62 6.34
N THR A 116 23.12 15.93 5.22
CA THR A 116 21.74 15.63 4.81
C THR A 116 21.01 14.83 5.90
N ARG A 117 21.68 13.91 6.61
CA ARG A 117 21.12 13.16 7.74
C ARG A 117 20.68 14.06 8.88
N ASP A 118 21.51 15.02 9.29
CA ASP A 118 21.13 15.98 10.33
C ASP A 118 19.91 16.81 9.94
N LEU A 119 19.87 17.25 8.68
CA LEU A 119 18.73 18.01 8.15
C LEU A 119 17.46 17.15 8.01
N LEU A 120 17.58 15.84 7.71
CA LEU A 120 16.46 14.90 7.71
C LEU A 120 15.87 14.74 9.13
N TYR A 121 16.69 14.70 10.17
CA TYR A 121 16.19 14.76 11.55
C TYR A 121 15.47 16.09 11.84
N GLY A 122 16.03 17.23 11.42
CA GLY A 122 15.35 18.52 11.50
C GLY A 122 14.02 18.56 10.75
N LEU A 123 14.00 18.01 9.54
CA LEU A 123 12.82 17.90 8.68
C LEU A 123 11.70 17.08 9.32
N MET A 124 12.02 15.90 9.83
CA MET A 124 11.01 14.94 10.28
C MET A 124 10.57 15.16 11.73
N LEU A 125 11.49 15.42 12.66
CA LEU A 125 11.18 15.54 14.09
C LEU A 125 10.51 16.86 14.42
N ILE A 126 11.11 17.98 14.00
CA ILE A 126 10.59 19.33 14.32
C ILE A 126 9.84 19.98 13.16
N SER A 127 9.85 19.36 11.97
CA SER A 127 9.15 19.84 10.77
C SER A 127 9.79 21.11 10.15
N GLY A 128 11.12 21.25 10.17
CA GLY A 128 11.84 22.40 9.62
C GLY A 128 11.59 22.60 8.12
N ASN A 129 11.02 23.74 7.73
CA ASN A 129 10.81 24.08 6.33
C ASN A 129 12.13 24.50 5.68
N ASP A 130 12.99 25.16 6.40
CA ASP A 130 14.36 25.50 6.04
C ASP A 130 15.19 24.24 5.73
N CYS A 131 15.04 23.18 6.54
CA CYS A 131 15.69 21.89 6.27
C CYS A 131 15.25 21.33 4.92
N SER A 132 13.96 21.43 4.54
CA SER A 132 13.47 20.89 3.28
C SER A 132 14.07 21.62 2.07
N VAL A 133 14.25 22.92 2.17
CA VAL A 133 14.87 23.74 1.11
C VAL A 133 16.36 23.45 1.03
N ALA A 134 17.06 23.38 2.17
CA ALA A 134 18.49 23.06 2.20
C ALA A 134 18.80 21.69 1.58
N ILE A 135 18.01 20.65 1.95
CA ILE A 135 18.12 19.31 1.38
C ILE A 135 17.89 19.34 -0.15
N ALA A 136 16.83 20.02 -0.59
CA ALA A 136 16.49 20.07 -2.01
C ALA A 136 17.57 20.77 -2.86
N GLU A 137 18.14 21.86 -2.35
CA GLU A 137 19.24 22.56 -3.02
C GLU A 137 20.50 21.71 -3.11
N HIS A 138 20.83 21.00 -2.03
CA HIS A 138 22.02 20.12 -1.99
C HIS A 138 21.85 18.91 -2.92
N VAL A 139 20.73 18.21 -2.83
CA VAL A 139 20.51 16.92 -3.54
C VAL A 139 20.20 17.11 -5.03
N ALA A 140 19.52 18.20 -5.41
CA ALA A 140 19.08 18.40 -6.80
C ALA A 140 19.54 19.74 -7.43
N GLY A 141 20.32 20.55 -6.70
CA GLY A 141 20.78 21.86 -7.18
C GLY A 141 19.70 22.96 -7.12
N SER A 142 18.43 22.61 -7.02
CA SER A 142 17.32 23.54 -6.82
C SER A 142 16.09 22.89 -6.24
N THR A 143 15.22 23.69 -5.59
CA THR A 143 13.93 23.22 -5.10
C THR A 143 13.02 22.79 -6.25
N SER A 144 13.08 23.41 -7.42
CA SER A 144 12.27 23.06 -8.60
C SER A 144 12.63 21.66 -9.11
N GLU A 145 13.91 21.38 -9.32
CA GLU A 145 14.38 20.06 -9.76
C GLU A 145 14.06 18.99 -8.74
N PHE A 146 14.16 19.31 -7.45
CA PHE A 146 13.80 18.38 -6.39
C PHE A 146 12.30 18.05 -6.39
N VAL A 147 11.44 19.06 -6.58
CA VAL A 147 9.98 18.86 -6.70
C VAL A 147 9.63 18.01 -7.92
N THR A 148 10.35 18.16 -9.04
CA THR A 148 10.21 17.26 -10.19
C THR A 148 10.47 15.81 -9.80
N LYS A 149 11.58 15.54 -9.09
CA LYS A 149 11.90 14.19 -8.58
C LYS A 149 10.83 13.66 -7.60
N MET A 150 10.28 14.49 -6.72
CA MET A 150 9.17 14.10 -5.83
C MET A 150 7.94 13.64 -6.63
N ASN A 151 7.57 14.36 -7.68
CA ASN A 151 6.43 14.00 -8.53
C ASN A 151 6.69 12.76 -9.39
N GLU A 152 7.91 12.56 -9.87
CA GLU A 152 8.33 11.35 -10.57
C GLU A 152 8.24 10.13 -9.65
N LEU A 153 8.76 10.26 -8.42
CA LEU A 153 8.68 9.19 -7.42
C LEU A 153 7.22 8.88 -7.06
N ALA A 154 6.38 9.90 -6.83
CA ALA A 154 4.95 9.70 -6.57
C ALA A 154 4.28 8.87 -7.67
N LYS A 155 4.57 9.17 -8.94
CA LYS A 155 4.08 8.44 -10.10
C LYS A 155 4.57 7.00 -10.14
N LYS A 156 5.88 6.80 -9.89
CA LYS A 156 6.55 5.49 -9.88
C LYS A 156 5.94 4.54 -8.84
N ILE A 157 5.64 5.04 -7.63
CA ILE A 157 5.08 4.24 -6.54
C ILE A 157 3.56 4.13 -6.55
N GLY A 158 2.89 4.75 -7.54
CA GLY A 158 1.45 4.62 -7.74
C GLY A 158 0.58 5.63 -7.00
N ALA A 159 1.14 6.69 -6.41
CA ALA A 159 0.41 7.81 -5.79
C ALA A 159 -0.14 8.78 -6.87
N LYS A 160 -1.13 8.31 -7.64
CA LYS A 160 -1.60 8.95 -8.89
C LYS A 160 -2.46 10.19 -8.68
N ASN A 161 -2.99 10.40 -7.48
CA ASN A 161 -3.83 11.52 -7.11
C ASN A 161 -3.11 12.52 -6.19
N SER A 162 -1.79 12.55 -6.26
CA SER A 162 -0.93 13.46 -5.53
C SER A 162 -0.11 14.32 -6.47
N HIS A 163 0.10 15.58 -6.08
CA HIS A 163 0.99 16.49 -6.77
C HIS A 163 1.67 17.39 -5.76
N PHE A 164 2.98 17.53 -5.88
CA PHE A 164 3.83 18.35 -5.02
C PHE A 164 4.23 19.61 -5.75
N ALA A 165 3.95 20.78 -5.18
CA ALA A 165 4.37 22.09 -5.70
C ALA A 165 5.54 22.66 -4.90
N ASN A 166 5.83 22.12 -3.72
CA ASN A 166 6.94 22.52 -2.86
C ASN A 166 7.43 21.36 -2.00
N THR A 167 8.55 21.56 -1.29
CA THR A 167 9.23 20.55 -0.46
C THR A 167 8.79 20.51 1.00
N HIS A 168 8.00 21.49 1.45
CA HIS A 168 7.71 21.70 2.88
C HIS A 168 6.24 21.53 3.27
N GLY A 169 5.30 21.69 2.33
CA GLY A 169 3.87 21.51 2.56
C GLY A 169 3.13 22.77 3.01
N LEU A 170 3.66 23.97 2.75
CA LEU A 170 2.86 25.18 2.79
C LEU A 170 1.86 25.18 1.63
N ASP A 171 0.71 25.77 1.86
CA ASP A 171 -0.37 25.80 0.89
C ASP A 171 0.08 26.49 -0.40
N ALA A 172 -0.21 25.88 -1.53
CA ALA A 172 0.12 26.37 -2.87
C ALA A 172 -0.82 25.73 -3.90
N ASP A 173 -1.05 26.47 -4.99
CA ASP A 173 -1.83 25.95 -6.11
C ASP A 173 -1.22 24.63 -6.64
N GLY A 174 -2.06 23.64 -6.81
CA GLY A 174 -1.63 22.32 -7.27
C GLY A 174 -0.91 21.47 -6.20
N HIS A 175 -0.85 21.88 -4.93
CA HIS A 175 -0.24 21.08 -3.86
C HIS A 175 -1.29 20.27 -3.11
N TYR A 176 -1.47 18.99 -3.50
CA TYR A 176 -2.51 18.13 -2.94
C TYR A 176 -2.09 16.66 -2.91
N THR A 177 -2.78 15.90 -2.07
CA THR A 177 -2.73 14.43 -2.01
C THR A 177 -4.11 13.87 -1.69
N THR A 178 -4.21 12.54 -1.60
CA THR A 178 -5.33 11.83 -0.98
C THR A 178 -4.84 11.06 0.25
N ALA A 179 -5.73 10.70 1.17
CA ALA A 179 -5.33 9.90 2.33
C ALA A 179 -4.72 8.56 1.88
N TYR A 180 -5.28 7.93 0.84
CA TYR A 180 -4.75 6.68 0.29
C TYR A 180 -3.37 6.86 -0.34
N ASP A 181 -3.18 7.84 -1.22
CA ASP A 181 -1.87 8.08 -1.84
C ASP A 181 -0.79 8.38 -0.79
N LEU A 182 -1.13 9.17 0.23
CA LEU A 182 -0.19 9.49 1.30
C LEU A 182 0.15 8.25 2.14
N ALA A 183 -0.80 7.34 2.32
CA ALA A 183 -0.54 6.05 2.97
C ALA A 183 0.37 5.15 2.11
N VAL A 184 0.20 5.15 0.78
CA VAL A 184 1.09 4.45 -0.17
C VAL A 184 2.50 5.04 -0.10
N ILE A 185 2.64 6.37 -0.11
CA ILE A 185 3.93 7.07 0.02
C ILE A 185 4.62 6.71 1.34
N ALA A 186 3.88 6.75 2.45
CA ALA A 186 4.41 6.42 3.76
C ALA A 186 4.81 4.94 3.86
N SER A 187 4.03 4.04 3.28
CA SER A 187 4.35 2.61 3.23
C SER A 187 5.65 2.36 2.48
N TYR A 188 5.82 3.00 1.31
CA TYR A 188 7.04 2.90 0.53
C TYR A 188 8.26 3.45 1.30
N ALA A 189 8.11 4.63 1.91
CA ALA A 189 9.19 5.24 2.69
C ALA A 189 9.60 4.37 3.89
N LEU A 190 8.65 3.71 4.54
CA LEU A 190 8.88 2.80 5.66
C LEU A 190 9.60 1.49 5.28
N GLU A 191 9.75 1.17 4.01
CA GLU A 191 10.60 0.06 3.56
C GLU A 191 12.09 0.41 3.68
N ASN A 192 12.44 1.70 3.70
CA ASN A 192 13.81 2.18 3.86
C ASN A 192 14.20 2.27 5.35
N ASP A 193 15.29 1.60 5.73
CA ASP A 193 15.76 1.53 7.13
C ASP A 193 16.15 2.89 7.69
N THR A 194 16.83 3.73 6.92
CA THR A 194 17.23 5.09 7.33
C THR A 194 15.99 5.95 7.59
N PHE A 195 14.98 5.86 6.73
CA PHE A 195 13.74 6.59 6.94
C PHE A 195 13.04 6.11 8.23
N ARG A 196 12.94 4.79 8.45
CA ARG A 196 12.34 4.24 9.68
C ARG A 196 13.06 4.70 10.94
N GLU A 197 14.39 4.66 10.93
CA GLU A 197 15.20 5.13 12.04
C GLU A 197 14.86 6.58 12.37
N ILE A 198 14.89 7.48 11.36
CA ILE A 198 14.67 8.91 11.55
C ILE A 198 13.26 9.19 12.11
N VAL A 199 12.21 8.63 11.49
CA VAL A 199 10.82 8.93 11.90
C VAL A 199 10.43 8.28 13.22
N GLY A 200 11.08 7.18 13.61
CA GLY A 200 10.93 6.49 14.90
C GLY A 200 11.70 7.13 16.04
N THR A 201 12.64 8.03 15.73
CA THR A 201 13.47 8.70 16.75
C THR A 201 12.65 9.68 17.57
N LYS A 202 12.62 9.49 18.90
CA LYS A 202 11.89 10.38 19.84
C LYS A 202 12.62 11.69 20.10
N ASN A 203 13.92 11.60 20.34
CA ASN A 203 14.79 12.75 20.63
C ASN A 203 16.18 12.46 20.06
N ILE A 204 16.85 13.50 19.57
CA ILE A 204 18.22 13.41 19.10
C ILE A 204 18.94 14.73 19.34
N LYS A 205 20.27 14.66 19.52
CA LYS A 205 21.16 15.81 19.50
C LYS A 205 21.91 15.79 18.16
N ILE A 206 21.78 16.84 17.37
CA ILE A 206 22.61 17.08 16.17
C ILE A 206 23.62 18.18 16.44
N VAL A 207 24.74 18.14 15.73
CA VAL A 207 25.85 19.09 15.91
C VAL A 207 26.26 19.62 14.53
N ASN A 208 26.21 20.94 14.35
CA ASN A 208 26.64 21.56 13.11
C ASN A 208 28.18 21.62 13.01
N GLY A 209 28.69 22.07 11.86
CA GLY A 209 30.14 22.18 11.63
C GLY A 209 30.87 23.21 12.51
N ASN A 210 30.12 24.04 13.26
CA ASN A 210 30.65 25.05 14.22
C ASN A 210 30.53 24.55 15.66
N ASP A 211 30.35 23.26 15.91
CA ASP A 211 30.13 22.63 17.22
C ASP A 211 28.90 23.10 17.98
N GLU A 212 27.96 23.79 17.31
CA GLU A 212 26.69 24.18 17.93
C GLU A 212 25.75 22.97 18.01
N CYS A 213 25.24 22.71 19.22
CA CYS A 213 24.34 21.60 19.49
C CYS A 213 22.87 22.03 19.37
N ARG A 214 22.07 21.15 18.72
CA ARG A 214 20.62 21.28 18.68
C ARG A 214 19.95 20.02 19.18
N TYR A 215 19.06 20.17 20.18
CA TYR A 215 18.26 19.08 20.71
C TYR A 215 16.90 19.06 20.03
N LEU A 216 16.60 17.98 19.30
CA LEU A 216 15.38 17.84 18.56
C LEU A 216 14.46 16.83 19.28
N LYS A 217 13.19 17.22 19.44
CA LYS A 217 12.14 16.35 19.99
C LYS A 217 11.06 16.12 18.94
N ASN A 218 10.75 14.86 18.68
CA ASN A 218 9.71 14.50 17.71
C ASN A 218 8.33 15.00 18.16
N LYS A 219 7.64 15.70 17.23
CA LYS A 219 6.28 16.22 17.46
C LYS A 219 5.20 15.13 17.42
N ASN A 220 5.52 13.93 16.94
CA ASN A 220 4.60 12.80 16.94
C ASN A 220 4.51 12.19 18.36
N LYS A 221 3.43 12.54 19.06
CA LYS A 221 3.19 12.06 20.44
C LYS A 221 2.95 10.54 20.51
N LEU A 222 2.48 9.94 19.43
CA LEU A 222 2.16 8.49 19.37
C LEU A 222 3.38 7.61 19.60
N LEU A 223 4.59 8.08 19.26
CA LEU A 223 5.84 7.37 19.56
C LEU A 223 6.02 7.05 21.07
N SER A 224 5.34 7.80 21.95
CA SER A 224 5.42 7.58 23.39
C SER A 224 4.12 7.08 24.01
N THR A 225 2.98 7.13 23.29
CA THR A 225 1.65 6.84 23.83
C THR A 225 0.94 5.67 23.15
N LEU A 226 1.46 5.19 22.03
CA LEU A 226 0.90 4.07 21.29
C LEU A 226 1.95 2.97 21.17
N GLU A 227 1.66 1.80 21.73
CA GLU A 227 2.51 0.62 21.63
C GLU A 227 2.72 0.20 20.17
N GLY A 228 3.94 -0.19 19.81
CA GLY A 228 4.29 -0.55 18.44
C GLY A 228 4.38 0.61 17.46
N CYS A 229 4.21 1.87 17.89
CA CYS A 229 4.30 3.03 17.00
C CYS A 229 5.74 3.25 16.51
N ILE A 230 5.90 3.32 15.18
CA ILE A 230 7.19 3.47 14.49
C ILE A 230 7.33 4.81 13.73
N GLY A 231 6.35 5.70 13.79
CA GLY A 231 6.43 7.01 13.11
C GLY A 231 5.04 7.60 12.88
N VAL A 232 4.81 8.56 11.99
CA VAL A 232 5.67 9.04 10.89
C VAL A 232 5.77 10.58 10.93
N LYS A 233 4.64 11.33 10.62
CA LYS A 233 4.70 12.79 10.47
C LYS A 233 3.40 13.51 10.79
N THR A 234 3.50 14.61 11.53
CA THR A 234 2.42 15.57 11.79
C THR A 234 2.41 16.69 10.75
N GLY A 235 1.25 17.27 10.46
CA GLY A 235 1.08 18.43 9.60
C GLY A 235 0.00 19.38 10.12
N TYR A 236 0.16 20.67 9.86
CA TYR A 236 -0.85 21.69 10.07
C TYR A 236 -0.59 22.90 9.18
N THR A 237 -1.59 23.35 8.48
CA THR A 237 -1.77 24.68 7.92
C THR A 237 -3.23 25.08 8.16
N ASP A 238 -3.59 26.33 7.92
CA ASP A 238 -4.97 26.78 8.10
C ASP A 238 -5.92 26.10 7.10
N ASP A 239 -5.48 25.87 5.84
CA ASP A 239 -6.26 25.20 4.81
C ASP A 239 -6.34 23.70 5.03
N ALA A 240 -5.23 23.04 5.37
CA ALA A 240 -5.20 21.59 5.57
C ALA A 240 -5.86 21.16 6.88
N GLY A 241 -5.93 22.03 7.88
CA GLY A 241 -6.25 21.62 9.24
C GLY A 241 -5.16 20.70 9.82
N ARG A 242 -5.49 19.92 10.84
CA ARG A 242 -4.55 18.97 11.45
C ARG A 242 -4.51 17.68 10.63
N CYS A 243 -3.30 17.28 10.25
CA CYS A 243 -3.00 16.06 9.51
C CYS A 243 -1.98 15.21 10.26
N LEU A 244 -2.15 13.89 10.22
CA LEU A 244 -1.21 12.96 10.82
C LEU A 244 -1.08 11.72 9.92
N VAL A 245 0.16 11.34 9.68
CA VAL A 245 0.52 9.99 9.20
C VAL A 245 1.18 9.29 10.36
N SER A 246 0.65 8.14 10.75
CA SER A 246 1.16 7.30 11.83
C SER A 246 1.27 5.85 11.37
N ALA A 247 2.20 5.11 11.97
CA ALA A 247 2.38 3.71 11.65
C ALA A 247 2.66 2.90 12.92
N VAL A 248 2.16 1.66 12.92
CA VAL A 248 2.46 0.66 13.96
C VAL A 248 2.95 -0.62 13.33
N GLU A 249 3.78 -1.35 14.08
CA GLU A 249 4.19 -2.70 13.74
C GLU A 249 3.80 -3.62 14.90
N LYS A 250 3.03 -4.68 14.60
CA LYS A 250 2.56 -5.66 15.57
C LYS A 250 2.44 -7.02 14.90
N ASP A 251 3.00 -8.05 15.53
CA ASP A 251 2.92 -9.46 15.09
C ASP A 251 3.34 -9.64 13.61
N GLY A 252 4.36 -8.91 13.16
CA GLY A 252 4.85 -8.92 11.76
C GLY A 252 3.98 -8.13 10.77
N MET A 253 2.84 -7.58 11.19
CA MET A 253 1.99 -6.74 10.38
C MET A 253 2.32 -5.26 10.61
N ARG A 254 2.55 -4.53 9.52
CA ARG A 254 2.78 -3.08 9.58
C ARG A 254 1.58 -2.34 9.00
N LEU A 255 1.02 -1.44 9.80
CA LEU A 255 -0.13 -0.62 9.43
C LEU A 255 0.28 0.84 9.32
N VAL A 256 -0.24 1.52 8.31
CA VAL A 256 -0.16 2.98 8.15
C VAL A 256 -1.56 3.56 8.23
N CYS A 257 -1.72 4.52 9.14
CA CYS A 257 -2.93 5.33 9.27
C CYS A 257 -2.65 6.76 8.81
N VAL A 258 -3.51 7.28 7.96
CA VAL A 258 -3.52 8.69 7.54
C VAL A 258 -4.85 9.30 7.96
N VAL A 259 -4.79 10.44 8.65
CA VAL A 259 -5.95 11.29 8.90
C VAL A 259 -5.65 12.71 8.39
N LEU A 260 -6.55 13.25 7.58
CA LEU A 260 -6.46 14.59 7.00
C LEU A 260 -7.61 15.45 7.54
N ASN A 261 -7.28 16.67 7.98
CA ASN A 261 -8.21 17.61 8.60
C ASN A 261 -9.02 16.95 9.73
N CYS A 262 -8.30 16.51 10.76
CA CYS A 262 -8.85 15.74 11.88
C CYS A 262 -8.55 16.39 13.22
N ARG A 263 -9.56 16.53 14.06
CA ARG A 263 -9.41 16.92 15.47
C ARG A 263 -10.31 16.00 16.32
N PRO A 264 -9.71 15.19 17.21
CA PRO A 264 -8.31 15.10 17.68
C PRO A 264 -7.50 14.04 16.87
N MET A 265 -6.47 14.48 16.14
CA MET A 265 -5.73 13.62 15.20
C MET A 265 -4.95 12.47 15.85
N PHE A 266 -4.40 12.66 17.05
CA PHE A 266 -3.62 11.62 17.73
C PHE A 266 -4.51 10.51 18.29
N GLU A 267 -5.58 10.89 18.95
CA GLU A 267 -6.53 9.99 19.58
C GLU A 267 -7.20 9.12 18.51
N GLU A 268 -7.69 9.74 17.44
CA GLU A 268 -8.32 8.99 16.34
C GLU A 268 -7.37 8.08 15.60
N SER A 269 -6.15 8.55 15.27
CA SER A 269 -5.16 7.69 14.64
C SER A 269 -4.79 6.49 15.52
N ALA A 270 -4.68 6.70 16.84
CA ALA A 270 -4.39 5.62 17.78
C ALA A 270 -5.53 4.62 17.86
N GLU A 271 -6.78 5.09 17.88
CA GLU A 271 -7.98 4.25 17.91
C GLU A 271 -8.09 3.39 16.64
N LEU A 272 -8.01 4.02 15.47
CA LEU A 272 -8.04 3.33 14.17
C LEU A 272 -6.94 2.26 14.07
N LEU A 273 -5.70 2.60 14.48
CA LEU A 273 -4.59 1.66 14.43
C LEU A 273 -4.77 0.49 15.41
N ARG A 274 -5.21 0.76 16.65
CA ARG A 274 -5.48 -0.30 17.63
C ARG A 274 -6.58 -1.24 17.15
N THR A 275 -7.68 -0.69 16.66
CA THR A 275 -8.81 -1.47 16.17
C THR A 275 -8.37 -2.37 15.00
N CYS A 276 -7.73 -1.79 13.98
CA CYS A 276 -7.25 -2.58 12.85
C CYS A 276 -6.20 -3.64 13.27
N ALA A 277 -5.24 -3.28 14.15
CA ALA A 277 -4.21 -4.22 14.61
C ALA A 277 -4.76 -5.35 15.51
N ASN A 278 -5.93 -5.19 16.10
CA ASN A 278 -6.58 -6.23 16.89
C ASN A 278 -7.52 -7.11 16.05
N GLU A 279 -8.24 -6.53 15.09
CA GLU A 279 -9.20 -7.23 14.25
C GLU A 279 -8.54 -8.03 13.12
N PHE A 280 -7.47 -7.49 12.52
CA PHE A 280 -6.80 -8.12 11.39
C PHE A 280 -5.52 -8.82 11.83
N LYS A 281 -5.22 -9.94 11.16
CA LYS A 281 -3.94 -10.67 11.29
C LYS A 281 -3.45 -11.06 9.91
N LEU A 282 -2.13 -11.14 9.76
CA LEU A 282 -1.52 -11.70 8.55
C LEU A 282 -1.67 -13.22 8.57
N TYR A 283 -2.27 -13.77 7.53
CA TYR A 283 -2.38 -15.20 7.30
C TYR A 283 -1.57 -15.60 6.07
N ASP A 284 -0.73 -16.61 6.24
CA ASP A 284 -0.11 -17.28 5.10
C ASP A 284 -1.15 -18.24 4.50
N LEU A 285 -1.84 -17.74 3.47
CA LEU A 285 -2.91 -18.49 2.82
C LEU A 285 -2.37 -19.62 1.96
N THR A 286 -1.05 -19.67 1.72
CA THR A 286 -0.43 -20.77 1.01
C THR A 286 -0.56 -22.10 1.79
N GLN A 287 -0.68 -22.03 3.10
CA GLN A 287 -0.90 -23.21 3.94
C GLN A 287 -2.34 -23.73 3.91
N LEU A 288 -3.29 -22.94 3.41
CA LEU A 288 -4.70 -23.34 3.33
C LEU A 288 -5.01 -24.22 2.12
N TYR A 289 -4.18 -24.17 1.07
CA TYR A 289 -4.30 -25.05 -0.05
C TYR A 289 -3.15 -26.06 -0.02
N ASP A 290 -3.56 -27.32 0.03
CA ASP A 290 -2.64 -28.45 0.10
C ASP A 290 -1.71 -28.42 -1.12
N TYR A 291 -0.43 -28.16 -0.88
CA TYR A 291 0.58 -27.90 -1.92
C TYR A 291 0.94 -29.12 -2.76
N GLU A 292 0.76 -30.31 -2.20
CA GLU A 292 1.13 -31.55 -2.87
C GLU A 292 -0.13 -32.24 -3.41
N ARG A 293 -0.68 -31.69 -4.48
CA ARG A 293 -1.69 -32.40 -5.27
C ARG A 293 -1.03 -33.18 -6.37
N THR A 294 -1.70 -34.23 -6.82
CA THR A 294 -1.32 -35.00 -8.00
C THR A 294 -2.35 -34.83 -9.11
N VAL A 295 -1.90 -34.95 -10.35
CA VAL A 295 -2.72 -35.01 -11.54
C VAL A 295 -2.37 -36.28 -12.33
N GLU A 296 -3.38 -36.93 -12.88
CA GLU A 296 -3.17 -38.10 -13.73
C GLU A 296 -2.37 -37.75 -14.99
N VAL A 297 -1.43 -38.63 -15.36
CA VAL A 297 -0.62 -38.46 -16.57
C VAL A 297 -0.90 -39.55 -17.55
N VAL A 298 -1.50 -39.21 -18.69
CA VAL A 298 -1.75 -40.10 -19.79
C VAL A 298 -0.44 -40.32 -20.54
N ASP A 299 -0.18 -41.58 -20.90
CA ASP A 299 1.05 -42.04 -21.59
C ASP A 299 2.37 -41.74 -20.84
N GLY A 300 2.30 -41.41 -19.56
CA GLY A 300 3.48 -41.17 -18.71
C GLY A 300 4.08 -42.47 -18.17
N ARG A 301 5.41 -42.49 -17.95
CA ARG A 301 6.06 -43.60 -17.21
C ARG A 301 5.55 -43.71 -15.78
N LYS A 302 5.11 -42.58 -15.21
CA LYS A 302 4.35 -42.48 -13.96
C LYS A 302 2.90 -42.19 -14.34
N GLY A 303 1.94 -42.81 -13.65
CA GLY A 303 0.51 -42.59 -13.87
C GLY A 303 0.00 -41.26 -13.32
N GLU A 304 0.81 -40.61 -12.49
CA GLU A 304 0.50 -39.32 -11.89
C GLU A 304 1.76 -38.50 -11.72
N THR A 305 1.61 -37.18 -11.58
CA THR A 305 2.69 -36.24 -11.24
C THR A 305 2.23 -35.26 -10.20
N ARG A 306 3.19 -34.81 -9.38
CA ARG A 306 2.95 -33.77 -8.38
C ARG A 306 2.88 -32.40 -9.03
N ILE A 307 2.01 -31.56 -8.48
CA ILE A 307 1.76 -30.21 -8.93
C ILE A 307 1.76 -29.25 -7.75
N GLY A 308 2.09 -27.99 -7.96
CA GLY A 308 2.13 -26.97 -6.91
C GLY A 308 2.28 -25.57 -7.46
N THR A 309 2.28 -24.59 -6.55
CA THR A 309 2.51 -23.18 -6.86
C THR A 309 3.91 -22.78 -6.45
N LYS A 310 4.38 -21.59 -6.89
CA LYS A 310 5.73 -21.09 -6.58
C LYS A 310 5.73 -19.95 -5.58
N GLU A 311 4.66 -19.15 -5.54
CA GLU A 311 4.58 -17.95 -4.74
C GLU A 311 3.85 -18.19 -3.42
N LYS A 312 4.30 -17.47 -2.38
CA LYS A 312 3.59 -17.39 -1.12
C LYS A 312 2.58 -16.25 -1.18
N PHE A 313 1.41 -16.48 -0.61
CA PHE A 313 0.39 -15.46 -0.48
C PHE A 313 0.06 -15.20 0.98
N VAL A 314 0.53 -14.05 1.49
CA VAL A 314 0.24 -13.58 2.84
C VAL A 314 -0.72 -12.40 2.74
N TYR A 315 -1.82 -12.46 3.49
CA TYR A 315 -2.86 -11.43 3.39
C TYR A 315 -3.46 -11.12 4.76
N PRO A 316 -3.72 -9.83 5.08
CA PRO A 316 -4.36 -9.45 6.33
C PRO A 316 -5.87 -9.74 6.26
N LEU A 317 -6.39 -10.53 7.19
CA LEU A 317 -7.80 -10.91 7.27
C LEU A 317 -8.30 -10.82 8.70
N THR A 318 -9.59 -10.57 8.87
CA THR A 318 -10.29 -10.87 10.11
C THR A 318 -10.55 -12.36 10.21
N LYS A 319 -10.86 -12.86 11.42
CA LYS A 319 -11.20 -14.27 11.61
C LYS A 319 -12.42 -14.68 10.78
N ASN A 320 -13.44 -13.84 10.73
CA ASN A 320 -14.65 -14.10 9.93
C ASN A 320 -14.36 -14.15 8.43
N GLU A 321 -13.49 -13.27 7.92
CA GLU A 321 -13.09 -13.30 6.51
C GLU A 321 -12.31 -14.57 6.16
N LEU A 322 -11.41 -15.01 7.05
CA LEU A 322 -10.66 -16.24 6.86
C LEU A 322 -11.58 -17.47 6.72
N GLU A 323 -12.62 -17.55 7.57
CA GLU A 323 -13.61 -18.64 7.54
C GLU A 323 -14.50 -18.61 6.28
N ASN A 324 -14.59 -17.46 5.58
CA ASN A 324 -15.42 -17.25 4.39
C ASN A 324 -14.61 -17.16 3.09
N LEU A 325 -13.34 -17.58 3.10
CA LEU A 325 -12.55 -17.67 1.89
C LEU A 325 -13.06 -18.80 0.98
N LYS A 326 -13.10 -18.53 -0.33
CA LYS A 326 -13.37 -19.54 -1.34
C LYS A 326 -12.11 -19.78 -2.18
N ILE A 327 -11.66 -21.03 -2.21
CA ILE A 327 -10.49 -21.44 -3.00
C ILE A 327 -11.01 -22.22 -4.22
N VAL A 328 -10.60 -21.80 -5.39
CA VAL A 328 -10.97 -22.41 -6.68
C VAL A 328 -9.71 -22.92 -7.35
N TYR A 329 -9.74 -24.19 -7.71
CA TYR A 329 -8.68 -24.86 -8.48
C TYR A 329 -9.17 -25.05 -9.90
N ASP A 330 -8.44 -24.53 -10.86
CA ASP A 330 -8.73 -24.61 -12.29
C ASP A 330 -7.54 -25.29 -12.99
N TYR A 331 -7.56 -26.63 -13.03
CA TYR A 331 -6.60 -27.45 -13.75
C TYR A 331 -7.26 -28.73 -14.26
N PRO A 332 -6.75 -29.35 -15.35
CA PRO A 332 -7.33 -30.54 -15.94
C PRO A 332 -7.18 -31.77 -15.01
N LYS A 333 -8.13 -32.69 -15.06
CA LYS A 333 -8.06 -33.94 -14.30
C LYS A 333 -6.88 -34.84 -14.74
N CYS A 334 -6.49 -34.74 -16.01
CA CYS A 334 -5.35 -35.48 -16.56
C CYS A 334 -4.56 -34.60 -17.53
N VAL A 335 -3.27 -34.89 -17.65
CA VAL A 335 -2.32 -34.19 -18.53
C VAL A 335 -1.57 -35.21 -19.38
N GLN A 336 -1.09 -34.82 -20.56
CA GLN A 336 -0.41 -35.70 -21.50
C GLN A 336 1.11 -35.64 -21.30
N ALA A 337 1.76 -36.80 -21.19
CA ALA A 337 3.22 -36.88 -21.24
C ALA A 337 3.75 -36.68 -22.68
N PRO A 338 4.99 -36.14 -22.89
CA PRO A 338 5.94 -35.79 -21.85
C PRO A 338 5.63 -34.42 -21.19
N LEU A 339 5.99 -34.28 -19.92
CA LEU A 339 5.89 -33.03 -19.18
C LEU A 339 7.26 -32.67 -18.63
N SER A 340 7.66 -31.43 -18.80
CA SER A 340 8.85 -30.89 -18.13
C SER A 340 8.48 -30.33 -16.75
N LYS A 341 9.43 -30.41 -15.82
CA LYS A 341 9.32 -29.64 -14.57
C LYS A 341 9.02 -28.18 -14.89
N ASP A 342 8.24 -27.51 -14.04
CA ASP A 342 7.80 -26.13 -14.19
C ASP A 342 6.86 -25.87 -15.40
N SER A 343 6.28 -26.90 -16.01
CA SER A 343 5.21 -26.72 -17.00
C SER A 343 3.94 -26.23 -16.34
N GLU A 344 3.37 -25.13 -16.85
CA GLU A 344 2.09 -24.60 -16.40
C GLU A 344 0.96 -25.55 -16.81
N ILE A 345 0.10 -25.91 -15.87
CA ILE A 345 -1.04 -26.81 -16.09
C ILE A 345 -2.38 -26.25 -15.64
N GLY A 346 -2.39 -25.10 -14.97
CA GLY A 346 -3.61 -24.48 -14.48
C GLY A 346 -3.34 -23.32 -13.55
N LYS A 347 -4.34 -22.95 -12.76
CA LYS A 347 -4.26 -21.86 -11.77
C LYS A 347 -5.06 -22.20 -10.51
N ILE A 348 -4.70 -21.51 -9.44
CA ILE A 348 -5.46 -21.42 -8.20
C ILE A 348 -5.94 -19.99 -8.02
N GLU A 349 -7.14 -19.79 -7.55
CA GLU A 349 -7.73 -18.48 -7.28
C GLU A 349 -8.35 -18.47 -5.89
N ILE A 350 -8.06 -17.43 -5.11
CA ILE A 350 -8.60 -17.22 -3.77
C ILE A 350 -9.52 -16.01 -3.80
N PHE A 351 -10.75 -16.19 -3.35
CA PHE A 351 -11.77 -15.15 -3.31
C PHE A 351 -12.22 -14.88 -1.88
N LEU A 352 -12.51 -13.62 -1.60
CA LEU A 352 -13.27 -13.19 -0.44
C LEU A 352 -14.61 -12.62 -0.92
N GLY A 353 -15.69 -13.36 -0.70
CA GLY A 353 -16.94 -13.10 -1.38
C GLY A 353 -16.80 -13.23 -2.90
N ASN A 354 -17.09 -12.15 -3.62
CA ASN A 354 -16.92 -12.08 -5.08
C ASN A 354 -15.60 -11.43 -5.51
N ASN A 355 -14.76 -10.99 -4.56
CA ASN A 355 -13.52 -10.31 -4.87
C ASN A 355 -12.37 -11.31 -4.99
N LEU A 356 -11.71 -11.35 -6.14
CA LEU A 356 -10.48 -12.10 -6.33
C LEU A 356 -9.36 -11.42 -5.52
N LEU A 357 -8.79 -12.16 -4.55
CA LEU A 357 -7.67 -11.69 -3.74
C LEU A 357 -6.33 -12.07 -4.35
N PHE A 358 -6.25 -13.30 -4.91
CA PHE A 358 -5.02 -13.89 -5.39
C PHE A 358 -5.29 -14.86 -6.52
N SER A 359 -4.44 -14.87 -7.52
CA SER A 359 -4.43 -15.86 -8.60
C SER A 359 -3.00 -16.24 -8.90
N GLU A 360 -2.69 -17.54 -8.84
CA GLU A 360 -1.36 -18.08 -9.07
C GLU A 360 -1.45 -19.27 -10.02
N LYS A 361 -0.38 -19.45 -10.82
CA LYS A 361 -0.26 -20.58 -11.73
C LYS A 361 0.11 -21.87 -10.99
N ILE A 362 -0.42 -22.97 -11.45
CA ILE A 362 -0.08 -24.31 -10.98
C ILE A 362 0.91 -24.92 -11.96
N TYR A 363 1.99 -25.50 -11.45
CA TYR A 363 3.08 -26.06 -12.23
C TYR A 363 3.33 -27.53 -11.84
N THR A 364 3.89 -28.29 -12.80
CA THR A 364 4.49 -29.60 -12.50
C THR A 364 5.75 -29.43 -11.66
N ILE A 365 5.93 -30.26 -10.62
CA ILE A 365 7.11 -30.21 -9.73
C ILE A 365 8.25 -31.06 -10.27
N GLU A 366 7.96 -32.01 -11.16
CA GLU A 366 8.93 -32.96 -11.71
C GLU A 366 8.72 -33.23 -13.21
N ASP A 367 9.76 -33.78 -13.85
CA ASP A 367 9.67 -34.26 -15.24
C ASP A 367 8.92 -35.59 -15.33
N VAL A 368 8.04 -35.71 -16.32
CA VAL A 368 7.38 -36.97 -16.63
C VAL A 368 7.67 -37.39 -18.08
N LYS A 369 8.44 -38.44 -18.24
CA LYS A 369 8.76 -39.00 -19.57
C LYS A 369 7.62 -39.84 -20.09
N THR A 370 7.47 -39.94 -21.41
CA THR A 370 6.53 -40.84 -22.05
C THR A 370 6.89 -42.32 -21.81
N LYS A 371 5.89 -43.21 -21.80
CA LYS A 371 6.08 -44.63 -21.81
C LYS A 371 6.86 -45.07 -23.07
N SER A 372 7.76 -46.04 -22.94
CA SER A 372 8.41 -46.64 -24.05
C SER A 372 7.39 -47.49 -24.86
N ILE A 373 7.71 -47.81 -26.13
CA ILE A 373 6.87 -48.68 -26.99
C ILE A 373 6.60 -49.99 -26.29
N LEU A 374 7.60 -50.58 -25.65
CA LEU A 374 7.49 -51.84 -24.92
C LEU A 374 6.49 -51.78 -23.76
N GLN A 375 6.52 -50.67 -22.99
CA GLN A 375 5.58 -50.45 -21.89
C GLN A 375 4.13 -50.25 -22.39
N ARG A 376 3.94 -49.55 -23.49
CA ARG A 376 2.62 -49.42 -24.14
C ARG A 376 2.05 -50.76 -24.62
N MET A 377 2.90 -51.58 -25.19
CA MET A 377 2.50 -52.96 -25.58
C MET A 377 2.14 -53.84 -24.37
N GLN A 378 2.90 -53.74 -23.28
CA GLN A 378 2.59 -54.47 -22.04
C GLN A 378 1.25 -54.03 -21.43
N ASP A 379 0.96 -52.72 -21.42
CA ASP A 379 -0.31 -52.19 -20.93
C ASP A 379 -1.50 -52.64 -21.81
N PHE A 380 -1.31 -52.72 -23.13
CA PHE A 380 -2.31 -53.22 -24.06
C PHE A 380 -2.68 -54.66 -23.76
N PHE A 381 -1.67 -55.54 -23.55
CA PHE A 381 -1.91 -56.95 -23.24
C PHE A 381 -2.41 -57.22 -21.81
N LYS A 382 -2.21 -56.30 -20.85
CA LYS A 382 -2.75 -56.43 -19.51
C LYS A 382 -4.23 -56.04 -19.40
N ASN A 383 -4.71 -55.20 -20.30
CA ASN A 383 -6.10 -54.75 -20.36
C ASN A 383 -6.98 -55.53 -21.34
N TRP A 384 -6.42 -56.58 -21.91
CA TRP A 384 -7.10 -57.60 -22.73
C TRP A 384 -7.33 -58.84 -21.91
#